data_b7ab5406a26aa4971a2224d79905a85f
#
_entry.id   b7ab5406a26aa4971a2224d79905a85f
#
_cell.length_a   1.000
_cell.length_b   1.000
_cell.length_c   1.000
_cell.angle_alpha   90.00
_cell.angle_beta   90.00
_cell.angle_gamma   90.00
#
_symmetry.space_group_name_H-M   'P 1'
#
loop_
_entity.id
_entity.type
_entity.pdbx_description
1 polymer ?
#
loop_
_entity_poly.entity_id
_entity_poly.type
_entity_poly.pdbx_seq_one_letter_code
_entity_poly.pdbx_strand_id
1 'polypeptide(L)'
;FPKMTIEENLRLGAVLAEDSEEVERRLDKVFDLFPVLLDRRVQVARTLSGGERRMLGIGRGLMTNGQLMLIDEPSLGLAPKLIDQIYNSLSEMKESGKTFLVVEENITRLQTLADWIYLMDNGEFVWNGNPEELQSNSELLATYLGA
;
A
#
# COMPACT_ATOMS: atom_id res chain seq x y z
N PHE A 1 -12.67 10.15 4.37
CA PHE A 1 -13.68 11.24 4.37
C PHE A 1 -14.74 10.97 3.30
N PRO A 2 -15.84 10.28 3.64
CA PRO A 2 -16.75 9.70 2.64
C PRO A 2 -17.58 10.73 1.87
N LYS A 3 -17.75 11.93 2.39
CA LYS A 3 -18.54 13.00 1.77
C LYS A 3 -17.74 13.92 0.83
N MET A 4 -16.44 13.81 0.87
CA MET A 4 -15.51 14.57 0.03
C MET A 4 -15.25 13.82 -1.29
N THR A 5 -14.85 14.56 -2.32
CA THR A 5 -14.38 13.97 -3.57
C THR A 5 -13.05 13.22 -3.38
N ILE A 6 -12.64 12.45 -4.37
CA ILE A 6 -11.34 11.78 -4.38
C ILE A 6 -10.22 12.82 -4.24
N GLU A 7 -10.24 13.87 -5.06
CA GLU A 7 -9.21 14.91 -5.04
C GLU A 7 -9.16 15.65 -3.69
N GLU A 8 -10.29 16.03 -3.13
CA GLU A 8 -10.35 16.64 -1.80
C GLU A 8 -9.78 15.71 -0.72
N ASN A 9 -10.07 14.40 -0.77
CA ASN A 9 -9.51 13.41 0.13
C ASN A 9 -7.98 13.32 0.02
N LEU A 10 -7.44 13.34 -1.21
CA LEU A 10 -5.99 13.32 -1.43
C LEU A 10 -5.34 14.59 -0.89
N ARG A 11 -5.88 15.75 -1.21
CA ARG A 11 -5.37 17.05 -0.73
C ARG A 11 -5.30 17.16 0.79
N LEU A 12 -6.21 16.50 1.52
CA LEU A 12 -6.13 16.42 2.98
C LEU A 12 -4.85 15.72 3.48
N GLY A 13 -4.30 14.76 2.72
CA GLY A 13 -3.02 14.14 3.05
C GLY A 13 -1.84 15.10 2.95
N ALA A 14 -1.96 16.18 2.19
CA ALA A 14 -0.92 17.17 1.99
C ALA A 14 -1.08 18.42 2.90
N VAL A 15 -1.86 18.33 3.97
CA VAL A 15 -2.12 19.48 4.88
C VAL A 15 -0.87 20.13 5.46
N LEU A 16 0.25 19.38 5.52
CA LEU A 16 1.55 19.88 5.99
C LEU A 16 2.50 20.27 4.86
N ALA A 17 2.04 20.29 3.60
CA ALA A 17 2.87 20.77 2.49
C ALA A 17 3.07 22.30 2.61
N GLU A 18 4.29 22.73 2.27
CA GLU A 18 4.69 24.14 2.44
C GLU A 18 4.08 25.05 1.39
N ASP A 19 3.86 24.54 0.18
CA ASP A 19 3.30 25.33 -0.92
C ASP A 19 2.33 24.51 -1.81
N SER A 20 1.58 25.23 -2.65
CA SER A 20 0.60 24.64 -3.55
C SER A 20 1.24 23.85 -4.71
N GLU A 21 2.42 24.24 -5.17
CA GLU A 21 3.11 23.54 -6.26
C GLU A 21 3.55 22.15 -5.80
N GLU A 22 3.98 22.03 -4.54
CA GLU A 22 4.31 20.74 -3.95
C GLU A 22 3.08 19.83 -3.85
N VAL A 23 1.94 20.39 -3.46
CA VAL A 23 0.66 19.64 -3.42
C VAL A 23 0.30 19.11 -4.80
N GLU A 24 0.39 19.93 -5.86
CA GLU A 24 0.09 19.49 -7.23
C GLU A 24 1.07 18.39 -7.68
N ARG A 25 2.38 18.56 -7.46
CA ARG A 25 3.38 17.51 -7.80
C ARG A 25 3.11 16.18 -7.12
N ARG A 26 2.68 16.19 -5.84
CA ARG A 26 2.32 14.96 -5.13
C ARG A 26 1.03 14.36 -5.67
N LEU A 27 0.06 15.20 -6.00
CA LEU A 27 -1.22 14.79 -6.57
C LEU A 27 -1.03 14.10 -7.93
N ASP A 28 -0.22 14.69 -8.80
CA ASP A 28 0.14 14.12 -10.10
C ASP A 28 0.77 12.72 -9.93
N LYS A 29 1.74 12.58 -9.02
CA LYS A 29 2.35 11.26 -8.72
C LYS A 29 1.34 10.21 -8.24
N VAL A 30 0.37 10.60 -7.41
CA VAL A 30 -0.69 9.69 -6.96
C VAL A 30 -1.60 9.29 -8.11
N PHE A 31 -1.92 10.20 -9.01
CA PHE A 31 -2.73 9.92 -10.19
C PHE A 31 -2.00 9.07 -11.23
N ASP A 32 -0.68 9.24 -11.39
CA ASP A 32 0.15 8.37 -12.22
C ASP A 32 0.14 6.92 -11.70
N LEU A 33 0.27 6.73 -10.38
CA LEU A 33 0.22 5.42 -9.72
C LEU A 33 -1.18 4.80 -9.76
N PHE A 34 -2.22 5.62 -9.66
CA PHE A 34 -3.62 5.18 -9.61
C PHE A 34 -4.50 5.93 -10.62
N PRO A 35 -4.39 5.65 -11.95
CA PRO A 35 -5.13 6.36 -12.99
C PRO A 35 -6.65 6.34 -12.79
N VAL A 36 -7.20 5.27 -12.19
CA VAL A 36 -8.62 5.18 -11.86
C VAL A 36 -9.09 6.29 -10.90
N LEU A 37 -8.21 6.80 -10.04
CA LEU A 37 -8.52 7.92 -9.15
C LEU A 37 -8.55 9.24 -9.91
N LEU A 38 -7.67 9.41 -10.92
CA LEU A 38 -7.68 10.57 -11.81
C LEU A 38 -8.99 10.65 -12.61
N ASP A 39 -9.39 9.54 -13.26
CA ASP A 39 -10.61 9.47 -14.07
C ASP A 39 -11.86 9.85 -13.26
N ARG A 40 -11.81 9.63 -11.96
CA ARG A 40 -12.93 9.83 -11.03
C ARG A 40 -12.67 10.91 -9.98
N ARG A 41 -11.71 11.80 -10.19
CA ARG A 41 -11.23 12.76 -9.18
C ARG A 41 -12.32 13.61 -8.52
N VAL A 42 -13.37 13.94 -9.26
CA VAL A 42 -14.52 14.72 -8.75
C VAL A 42 -15.64 13.85 -8.15
N GLN A 43 -15.49 12.52 -8.19
CA GLN A 43 -16.46 11.60 -7.62
C GLN A 43 -16.36 11.57 -6.10
N VAL A 44 -17.51 11.49 -5.41
CA VAL A 44 -17.57 11.43 -3.95
C VAL A 44 -17.07 10.07 -3.44
N ALA A 45 -16.14 10.06 -2.48
CA ALA A 45 -15.42 8.88 -2.04
C ALA A 45 -16.31 7.73 -1.50
N ARG A 46 -17.49 8.04 -0.96
CA ARG A 46 -18.44 7.00 -0.49
C ARG A 46 -18.95 6.08 -1.61
N THR A 47 -18.91 6.52 -2.87
CA THR A 47 -19.43 5.78 -4.03
C THR A 47 -18.38 4.85 -4.66
N LEU A 48 -17.14 4.87 -4.15
CA LEU A 48 -16.05 4.03 -4.61
C LEU A 48 -16.25 2.57 -4.20
N SER A 49 -15.75 1.65 -5.02
CA SER A 49 -15.59 0.23 -4.68
C SER A 49 -14.59 0.05 -3.51
N GLY A 50 -14.53 -1.14 -2.94
CA GLY A 50 -13.56 -1.47 -1.88
C GLY A 50 -12.12 -1.22 -2.29
N GLY A 51 -11.75 -1.66 -3.51
CA GLY A 51 -10.40 -1.49 -4.07
C GLY A 51 -10.04 -0.02 -4.33
N GLU A 52 -10.96 0.74 -4.93
CA GLU A 52 -10.75 2.17 -5.16
C GLU A 52 -10.60 2.95 -3.85
N ARG A 53 -11.37 2.58 -2.81
CA ARG A 53 -11.19 3.16 -1.47
C ARG A 53 -9.81 2.83 -0.87
N ARG A 54 -9.31 1.61 -1.11
CA ARG A 54 -7.96 1.21 -0.66
C ARG A 54 -6.89 2.04 -1.38
N MET A 55 -6.97 2.15 -2.70
CA MET A 55 -6.07 3.02 -3.50
C MET A 55 -6.13 4.48 -3.04
N LEU A 56 -7.33 5.00 -2.76
CA LEU A 56 -7.49 6.35 -2.21
C LEU A 56 -6.82 6.50 -0.84
N GLY A 57 -6.92 5.47 0.03
CA GLY A 57 -6.25 5.44 1.33
C GLY A 57 -4.72 5.49 1.20
N ILE A 58 -4.15 4.65 0.33
CA ILE A 58 -2.71 4.62 0.03
C ILE A 58 -2.28 5.96 -0.59
N GLY A 59 -2.99 6.44 -1.60
CA GLY A 59 -2.72 7.73 -2.25
C GLY A 59 -2.71 8.88 -1.25
N ARG A 60 -3.67 8.92 -0.32
CA ARG A 60 -3.69 9.94 0.73
C ARG A 60 -2.47 9.84 1.67
N GLY A 61 -2.04 8.63 2.00
CA GLY A 61 -0.79 8.42 2.73
C GLY A 61 0.43 8.96 1.99
N LEU A 62 0.50 8.77 0.66
CA LEU A 62 1.57 9.30 -0.18
C LEU A 62 1.61 10.82 -0.22
N MET A 63 0.46 11.47 -0.15
CA MET A 63 0.37 12.94 -0.09
C MET A 63 1.07 13.53 1.14
N THR A 64 1.26 12.76 2.24
CA THR A 64 2.00 13.23 3.42
C THR A 64 3.50 13.39 3.17
N ASN A 65 4.03 12.75 2.14
CA ASN A 65 5.47 12.66 1.83
C ASN A 65 6.35 12.12 2.99
N GLY A 66 5.78 11.36 3.91
CA GLY A 66 6.51 10.68 4.97
C GLY A 66 7.58 9.72 4.42
N GLN A 67 8.68 9.55 5.15
CA GLN A 67 9.74 8.59 4.79
C GLN A 67 9.31 7.14 5.05
N LEU A 68 8.48 6.92 6.06
CA LEU A 68 7.93 5.63 6.44
C LEU A 68 6.41 5.63 6.26
N MET A 69 5.90 4.59 5.59
CA MET A 69 4.47 4.35 5.44
C MET A 69 4.08 3.00 6.05
N LEU A 70 3.05 3.00 6.88
CA LEU A 70 2.47 1.79 7.48
C LEU A 70 1.23 1.39 6.70
N ILE A 71 1.17 0.15 6.24
CA ILE A 71 0.06 -0.36 5.42
C ILE A 71 -0.41 -1.68 6.03
N ASP A 72 -1.68 -1.70 6.41
CA ASP A 72 -2.32 -2.85 7.02
C ASP A 72 -3.23 -3.55 6.00
N GLU A 73 -2.93 -4.82 5.71
CA GLU A 73 -3.66 -5.72 4.83
C GLU A 73 -4.06 -5.07 3.47
N PRO A 74 -3.12 -4.59 2.65
CA PRO A 74 -3.44 -3.88 1.41
C PRO A 74 -4.26 -4.70 0.41
N SER A 75 -4.19 -6.02 0.50
CA SER A 75 -4.83 -6.95 -0.45
C SER A 75 -6.19 -7.49 -0.01
N LEU A 76 -6.57 -7.33 1.26
CA LEU A 76 -7.75 -7.96 1.82
C LEU A 76 -9.05 -7.58 1.08
N GLY A 77 -9.77 -8.61 0.60
CA GLY A 77 -11.07 -8.45 -0.05
C GLY A 77 -11.04 -7.81 -1.44
N LEU A 78 -9.88 -7.76 -2.09
CA LEU A 78 -9.72 -7.17 -3.41
C LEU A 78 -9.64 -8.22 -4.53
N ALA A 79 -10.08 -7.82 -5.73
CA ALA A 79 -9.88 -8.61 -6.94
C ALA A 79 -8.38 -8.70 -7.30
N PRO A 80 -7.89 -9.84 -7.85
CA PRO A 80 -6.47 -10.05 -8.15
C PRO A 80 -5.83 -8.90 -8.93
N LYS A 81 -6.48 -8.41 -9.97
CA LYS A 81 -5.97 -7.29 -10.79
C LYS A 81 -5.71 -6.01 -9.99
N LEU A 82 -6.56 -5.70 -8.98
CA LEU A 82 -6.38 -4.53 -8.13
C LEU A 82 -5.23 -4.72 -7.14
N ILE A 83 -5.05 -5.95 -6.68
CA ILE A 83 -3.92 -6.32 -5.83
C ILE A 83 -2.60 -6.09 -6.58
N ASP A 84 -2.51 -6.61 -7.80
CA ASP A 84 -1.32 -6.44 -8.64
C ASP A 84 -1.00 -4.95 -8.86
N GLN A 85 -2.01 -4.12 -9.12
CA GLN A 85 -1.82 -2.68 -9.25
C GLN A 85 -1.27 -2.03 -7.98
N ILE A 86 -1.80 -2.39 -6.80
CA ILE A 86 -1.32 -1.86 -5.52
C ILE A 86 0.13 -2.28 -5.28
N TYR A 87 0.46 -3.57 -5.47
CA TYR A 87 1.82 -4.06 -5.19
C TYR A 87 2.85 -3.53 -6.18
N ASN A 88 2.50 -3.37 -7.46
CA ASN A 88 3.34 -2.70 -8.44
C ASN A 88 3.64 -1.25 -8.02
N SER A 89 2.59 -0.51 -7.59
CA SER A 89 2.77 0.86 -7.09
C SER A 89 3.66 0.92 -5.84
N LEU A 90 3.53 -0.05 -4.91
CA LEU A 90 4.41 -0.13 -3.74
C LEU A 90 5.85 -0.41 -4.14
N SER A 91 6.09 -1.28 -5.14
CA SER A 91 7.43 -1.56 -5.67
C SER A 91 8.06 -0.32 -6.30
N GLU A 92 7.34 0.41 -7.15
CA GLU A 92 7.82 1.66 -7.75
C GLU A 92 8.18 2.70 -6.68
N MET A 93 7.35 2.81 -5.62
CA MET A 93 7.62 3.72 -4.52
C MET A 93 8.85 3.29 -3.69
N LYS A 94 9.05 1.99 -3.47
CA LYS A 94 10.24 1.44 -2.83
C LYS A 94 11.50 1.82 -3.62
N GLU A 95 11.48 1.63 -4.94
CA GLU A 95 12.58 2.02 -5.84
C GLU A 95 12.87 3.52 -5.77
N SER A 96 11.86 4.35 -5.52
CA SER A 96 12.01 5.79 -5.29
C SER A 96 12.51 6.17 -3.89
N GLY A 97 12.87 5.19 -3.04
CA GLY A 97 13.46 5.39 -1.72
C GLY A 97 12.45 5.50 -0.57
N LYS A 98 11.18 5.11 -0.75
CA LYS A 98 10.21 5.04 0.35
C LYS A 98 10.40 3.77 1.18
N THR A 99 10.23 3.90 2.49
CA THR A 99 10.24 2.78 3.42
C THR A 99 8.80 2.37 3.77
N PHE A 100 8.54 1.07 3.80
CA PHE A 100 7.23 0.52 4.15
C PHE A 100 7.33 -0.46 5.31
N LEU A 101 6.32 -0.45 6.18
CA LEU A 101 5.97 -1.57 7.03
C LEU A 101 4.60 -2.07 6.56
N VAL A 102 4.56 -3.27 6.00
CA VAL A 102 3.35 -3.88 5.45
C VAL A 102 2.96 -5.07 6.31
N VAL A 103 1.73 -5.09 6.80
CA VAL A 103 1.11 -6.27 7.42
C VAL A 103 0.29 -6.97 6.34
N GLU A 104 0.55 -8.26 6.11
CA GLU A 104 -0.11 -9.03 5.05
C GLU A 104 -0.15 -10.51 5.43
N GLU A 105 -1.30 -11.15 5.21
CA GLU A 105 -1.50 -12.58 5.44
C GLU A 105 -0.84 -13.42 4.33
N ASN A 106 -0.89 -12.95 3.09
CA ASN A 106 -0.37 -13.66 1.94
C ASN A 106 1.11 -13.37 1.72
N ILE A 107 1.95 -14.26 2.23
CA ILE A 107 3.41 -14.13 2.18
C ILE A 107 3.98 -14.12 0.75
N THR A 108 3.34 -14.82 -0.21
CA THR A 108 3.82 -14.85 -1.60
C THR A 108 3.91 -13.43 -2.19
N ARG A 109 3.06 -12.53 -1.76
CA ARG A 109 3.07 -11.13 -2.20
C ARG A 109 4.20 -10.33 -1.57
N LEU A 110 4.55 -10.64 -0.32
CA LEU A 110 5.65 -9.97 0.37
C LEU A 110 7.02 -10.41 -0.15
N GLN A 111 7.14 -11.64 -0.64
CA GLN A 111 8.42 -12.18 -1.13
C GLN A 111 9.07 -11.33 -2.24
N THR A 112 8.26 -10.67 -3.06
CA THR A 112 8.76 -9.81 -4.14
C THR A 112 8.94 -8.35 -3.73
N LEU A 113 8.31 -7.94 -2.65
CA LEU A 113 8.30 -6.55 -2.18
C LEU A 113 9.24 -6.32 -0.99
N ALA A 114 9.28 -7.25 -0.03
CA ALA A 114 9.97 -7.07 1.23
C ALA A 114 11.49 -7.28 1.11
N ASP A 115 12.27 -6.50 1.85
CA ASP A 115 13.70 -6.78 2.10
C ASP A 115 13.88 -7.62 3.37
N TRP A 116 12.92 -7.52 4.31
CA TRP A 116 12.91 -8.25 5.57
C TRP A 116 11.49 -8.60 5.98
N ILE A 117 11.31 -9.81 6.52
CA ILE A 117 10.01 -10.35 6.92
C ILE A 117 10.06 -10.73 8.39
N TYR A 118 9.03 -10.37 9.13
CA TYR A 118 8.73 -10.85 10.47
C TYR A 118 7.49 -11.73 10.40
N LEU A 119 7.60 -13.00 10.77
CA LEU A 119 6.46 -13.90 10.89
C LEU A 119 5.91 -13.82 12.31
N MET A 120 4.63 -13.50 12.43
CA MET A 120 3.94 -13.40 13.71
C MET A 120 2.87 -14.46 13.83
N ASP A 121 2.82 -15.14 14.95
CA ASP A 121 1.76 -16.09 15.32
C ASP A 121 1.34 -15.86 16.77
N ASN A 122 0.02 -15.86 17.01
CA ASN A 122 -0.56 -15.64 18.35
C ASN A 122 0.01 -14.43 19.14
N GLY A 123 0.39 -13.37 18.42
CA GLY A 123 0.93 -12.13 19.02
C GLY A 123 2.43 -12.14 19.32
N GLU A 124 3.15 -13.21 18.94
CA GLU A 124 4.59 -13.35 19.11
C GLU A 124 5.31 -13.47 17.77
N PHE A 125 6.52 -12.94 17.66
CA PHE A 125 7.38 -13.16 16.49
C PHE A 125 8.01 -14.53 16.58
N VAL A 126 7.61 -15.44 15.68
CA VAL A 126 8.10 -16.82 15.63
C VAL A 126 9.30 -16.99 14.69
N TRP A 127 9.48 -16.07 13.76
CA TRP A 127 10.62 -16.05 12.84
C TRP A 127 10.84 -14.65 12.25
N ASN A 128 12.07 -14.36 11.81
CA ASN A 128 12.38 -13.21 10.98
C ASN A 128 13.59 -13.49 10.08
N GLY A 129 13.65 -12.85 8.91
CA GLY A 129 14.72 -13.03 7.94
C GLY A 129 14.39 -12.39 6.59
N ASN A 130 15.24 -12.63 5.60
CA ASN A 130 14.96 -12.20 4.24
C ASN A 130 14.03 -13.18 3.50
N PRO A 131 13.40 -12.76 2.37
CA PRO A 131 12.47 -13.61 1.63
C PRO A 131 13.07 -14.95 1.12
N GLU A 132 14.35 -14.96 0.77
CA GLU A 132 15.03 -16.15 0.25
C GLU A 132 15.22 -17.20 1.37
N GLU A 133 15.60 -16.77 2.58
CA GLU A 133 15.68 -17.62 3.75
C GLU A 133 14.33 -18.24 4.10
N LEU A 134 13.25 -17.49 3.98
CA LEU A 134 11.91 -18.00 4.21
C LEU A 134 11.52 -19.06 3.17
N GLN A 135 11.79 -18.80 1.88
CA GLN A 135 11.51 -19.77 0.80
C GLN A 135 12.27 -21.08 0.97
N SER A 136 13.47 -21.06 1.54
CA SER A 136 14.28 -22.25 1.78
C SER A 136 13.85 -23.03 3.02
N ASN A 137 13.00 -22.47 3.87
CA ASN A 137 12.55 -23.11 5.12
C ASN A 137 11.23 -23.84 4.93
N SER A 138 11.30 -25.10 4.47
CA SER A 138 10.13 -25.94 4.22
C SER A 138 9.26 -26.20 5.46
N GLU A 139 9.84 -26.21 6.66
CA GLU A 139 9.11 -26.41 7.91
C GLU A 139 8.21 -25.22 8.24
N LEU A 140 8.73 -23.99 8.10
CA LEU A 140 7.94 -22.78 8.28
C LEU A 140 6.84 -22.66 7.23
N LEU A 141 7.16 -22.94 5.96
CA LEU A 141 6.18 -22.94 4.88
C LEU A 141 5.04 -23.92 5.14
N ALA A 142 5.34 -25.15 5.56
CA ALA A 142 4.34 -26.14 5.86
C ALA A 142 3.48 -25.77 7.10
N THR A 143 4.12 -25.24 8.15
CA THR A 143 3.44 -24.95 9.42
C THR A 143 2.52 -23.72 9.32
N TYR A 144 2.99 -22.65 8.69
CA TYR A 144 2.31 -21.36 8.74
C TYR A 144 1.65 -20.93 7.42
N LEU A 145 2.02 -21.55 6.30
CA LEU A 145 1.56 -21.14 4.97
C LEU A 145 0.76 -22.23 4.24
N GLY A 146 0.67 -23.44 4.81
CA GLY A 146 -0.10 -24.54 4.24
C GLY A 146 0.45 -25.04 2.89
N ALA A 147 1.73 -24.87 2.62
CA ALA A 147 2.40 -25.24 1.38
C ALA A 147 3.09 -26.62 1.48
#